data_9f775fc829eb6fd9ceaebcd305e0e516
#
_entry.id   9f775fc829eb6fd9ceaebcd305e0e516
#
_cell.length_a   1.000
_cell.length_b   1.000
_cell.length_c   1.000
_cell.angle_alpha   90.00
_cell.angle_beta   90.00
_cell.angle_gamma   90.00
#
_symmetry.space_group_name_H-M   'P 1'
#
loop_
_entity.id
_entity.type
_entity.pdbx_description
1 polymer ?
#
loop_
_entity_poly.entity_id
_entity_poly.type
_entity_poly.pdbx_seq_one_letter_code
_entity_poly.pdbx_strand_id
1 'polypeptide(L)'
;MKKYILLVFVVIIALAGYFLLARGQHKLAANAAVSVTDSTGAKVHIPAEPKRIVFLNASNLEIFASIGGKAVGRPTSTSYPNDIKESIKDIPEVGMIHAPNLEKIMSLKPDLVVGTNVPFRVMLRKPLEMAGVPLYLNMINSYEDVLKSIDDFGCFAGREKEAAVKRAQIEKEYAALTQDVQKGRGPKVLIIFGSPDSFNMSTKKSFSGDLAERLGAVNIADKAENVKDSSYIPLSMEFVAKENPDIVMLITMGGSKPRQAAVKGDYDLVQGVSTFLAQAGITVTHKMCAHSLKAITEPAADVEAYAEEGEWLQEIRELRDKLLFADDVALTQADASNMKVLISAPFMNGVVATHLPFMGEKGADFLLEQI
;
A
#
# COMPACT_ATOMS: atom_id res chain seq x y z
N MET A 1 -11.72 28.55 71.84
CA MET A 1 -11.04 28.94 70.62
C MET A 1 -9.88 28.06 70.26
N LYS A 2 -8.90 27.79 71.11
CA LYS A 2 -7.71 26.96 70.81
C LYS A 2 -8.02 25.53 70.29
N LYS A 3 -9.05 24.86 70.81
CA LYS A 3 -9.45 23.46 70.31
C LYS A 3 -10.03 23.43 68.91
N TYR A 4 -10.70 24.47 68.46
CA TYR A 4 -11.23 24.52 67.09
C TYR A 4 -10.13 24.83 66.04
N ILE A 5 -9.13 25.64 66.46
CA ILE A 5 -7.96 25.91 65.57
C ILE A 5 -7.16 24.64 65.31
N LEU A 6 -6.98 23.81 66.34
CA LEU A 6 -6.29 22.52 66.19
C LEU A 6 -7.06 21.58 65.28
N LEU A 7 -8.39 21.52 65.40
CA LEU A 7 -9.25 20.66 64.56
C LEU A 7 -9.18 21.08 63.08
N VAL A 8 -9.22 22.39 62.79
CA VAL A 8 -9.09 22.94 61.44
C VAL A 8 -7.72 22.61 60.84
N PHE A 9 -6.65 22.70 61.64
CA PHE A 9 -5.30 22.35 61.17
C PHE A 9 -5.16 20.87 60.82
N VAL A 10 -5.76 19.98 61.61
CA VAL A 10 -5.76 18.52 61.34
C VAL A 10 -6.56 18.21 60.06
N VAL A 11 -7.70 18.88 59.81
CA VAL A 11 -8.49 18.70 58.60
C VAL A 11 -7.73 19.20 57.35
N ILE A 12 -7.03 20.34 57.47
CA ILE A 12 -6.22 20.87 56.36
C ILE A 12 -5.07 19.91 56.01
N ILE A 13 -4.38 19.34 57.02
CA ILE A 13 -3.29 18.36 56.81
C ILE A 13 -3.84 17.07 56.19
N ALA A 14 -5.01 16.59 56.64
CA ALA A 14 -5.65 15.40 56.07
C ALA A 14 -6.08 15.61 54.60
N LEU A 15 -6.64 16.80 54.28
CA LEU A 15 -7.00 17.18 52.92
C LEU A 15 -5.77 17.35 52.01
N ALA A 16 -4.71 17.98 52.54
CA ALA A 16 -3.44 18.09 51.79
C ALA A 16 -2.79 16.71 51.56
N GLY A 17 -2.80 15.83 52.56
CA GLY A 17 -2.34 14.44 52.42
C GLY A 17 -3.17 13.66 51.44
N TYR A 18 -4.50 13.78 51.46
CA TYR A 18 -5.41 13.17 50.49
C TYR A 18 -5.13 13.69 49.06
N PHE A 19 -4.92 15.01 48.91
CA PHE A 19 -4.62 15.60 47.60
C PHE A 19 -3.24 15.16 47.05
N LEU A 20 -2.25 15.01 47.91
CA LEU A 20 -0.92 14.49 47.55
C LEU A 20 -0.98 13.01 47.18
N LEU A 21 -1.74 12.19 47.92
CA LEU A 21 -1.95 10.75 47.59
C LEU A 21 -2.77 10.61 46.32
N ALA A 22 -3.82 11.41 46.10
CA ALA A 22 -4.59 11.38 44.88
C ALA A 22 -3.77 11.84 43.66
N ARG A 23 -2.89 12.84 43.80
CA ARG A 23 -1.93 13.22 42.76
C ARG A 23 -0.87 12.14 42.53
N GLY A 24 -0.43 11.44 43.56
CA GLY A 24 0.48 10.30 43.45
C GLY A 24 -0.15 9.11 42.70
N GLN A 25 -1.40 8.81 42.99
CA GLN A 25 -2.15 7.76 42.26
C GLN A 25 -2.44 8.15 40.82
N HIS A 26 -2.75 9.40 40.51
CA HIS A 26 -2.85 9.87 39.12
C HIS A 26 -1.52 9.80 38.35
N LYS A 27 -0.38 10.06 39.01
CA LYS A 27 0.94 9.92 38.40
C LYS A 27 1.33 8.47 38.22
N LEU A 28 0.93 7.55 39.12
CA LEU A 28 1.17 6.11 39.02
C LEU A 28 0.29 5.48 37.93
N ALA A 29 -0.96 5.91 37.77
CA ALA A 29 -1.85 5.48 36.70
C ALA A 29 -1.38 5.99 35.31
N ALA A 30 -0.86 7.22 35.25
CA ALA A 30 -0.29 7.80 34.01
C ALA A 30 1.04 7.15 33.58
N ASN A 31 1.70 6.41 34.47
CA ASN A 31 2.94 5.65 34.19
C ASN A 31 2.69 4.14 34.07
N ALA A 32 1.47 3.65 34.07
CA ALA A 32 1.19 2.25 33.75
C ALA A 32 1.61 2.01 32.29
N ALA A 33 2.62 1.18 32.08
CA ALA A 33 3.03 0.78 30.75
C ALA A 33 2.23 -0.47 30.32
N VAL A 34 1.70 -0.43 29.12
CA VAL A 34 1.09 -1.61 28.47
C VAL A 34 2.18 -2.34 27.72
N SER A 35 2.29 -3.66 27.94
CA SER A 35 3.23 -4.50 27.16
C SER A 35 2.53 -5.06 25.94
N VAL A 36 2.96 -4.65 24.75
CA VAL A 36 2.45 -5.15 23.47
C VAL A 36 3.55 -5.88 22.72
N THR A 37 3.17 -6.88 21.92
CA THR A 37 4.12 -7.57 21.04
C THR A 37 4.03 -6.96 19.65
N ASP A 38 5.15 -6.43 19.15
CA ASP A 38 5.25 -5.86 17.83
C ASP A 38 5.44 -6.93 16.73
N SER A 39 5.45 -6.52 15.46
CA SER A 39 5.60 -7.45 14.33
C SER A 39 6.97 -8.11 14.20
N THR A 40 7.95 -7.72 15.02
CA THR A 40 9.25 -8.42 15.15
C THR A 40 9.23 -9.52 16.21
N GLY A 41 8.12 -9.65 16.95
CA GLY A 41 8.01 -10.51 18.11
C GLY A 41 8.60 -9.89 19.40
N ALA A 42 9.07 -8.65 19.34
CA ALA A 42 9.61 -7.96 20.51
C ALA A 42 8.46 -7.45 21.41
N LYS A 43 8.64 -7.60 22.73
CA LYS A 43 7.77 -6.96 23.72
C LYS A 43 8.17 -5.50 23.88
N VAL A 44 7.24 -4.61 23.60
CA VAL A 44 7.42 -3.15 23.70
C VAL A 44 6.56 -2.64 24.85
N HIS A 45 7.18 -1.90 25.76
CA HIS A 45 6.48 -1.25 26.86
C HIS A 45 6.09 0.16 26.43
N ILE A 46 4.81 0.36 26.21
CA ILE A 46 4.22 1.62 25.72
C ILE A 46 3.51 2.29 26.89
N PRO A 47 3.59 3.62 27.06
CA PRO A 47 2.75 4.32 28.03
C PRO A 47 1.27 3.96 27.83
N ALA A 48 0.50 3.80 28.89
CA ALA A 48 -0.92 3.40 28.80
C ALA A 48 -1.74 4.35 27.90
N GLU A 49 -1.37 5.62 27.87
CA GLU A 49 -1.97 6.64 26.99
C GLU A 49 -0.86 7.53 26.42
N PRO A 50 -0.19 7.10 25.34
CA PRO A 50 0.79 7.95 24.70
C PRO A 50 0.12 9.21 24.14
N LYS A 51 0.72 10.36 24.39
CA LYS A 51 0.18 11.68 24.00
C LYS A 51 0.90 12.27 22.78
N ARG A 52 2.10 11.78 22.48
CA ARG A 52 2.98 12.32 21.45
C ARG A 52 3.49 11.21 20.54
N ILE A 53 2.60 10.73 19.69
CA ILE A 53 2.92 9.61 18.78
C ILE A 53 3.45 10.15 17.46
N VAL A 54 4.60 9.62 17.04
CA VAL A 54 5.20 9.89 15.73
C VAL A 54 5.07 8.64 14.85
N PHE A 55 4.57 8.81 13.64
CA PHE A 55 4.47 7.74 12.63
C PHE A 55 5.58 7.86 11.58
N LEU A 56 6.15 6.73 11.20
CA LEU A 56 7.23 6.64 10.22
C LEU A 56 6.79 6.06 8.87
N ASN A 57 5.56 5.63 8.74
CA ASN A 57 4.98 5.17 7.47
C ASN A 57 3.51 5.60 7.33
N ALA A 58 3.09 5.82 6.09
CA ALA A 58 1.78 6.37 5.77
C ALA A 58 0.63 5.44 6.16
N SER A 59 0.72 4.14 5.86
CA SER A 59 -0.36 3.19 6.11
C SER A 59 -0.74 3.07 7.59
N ASN A 60 0.25 3.05 8.51
CA ASN A 60 -0.04 3.03 9.94
C ASN A 60 -0.67 4.34 10.42
N LEU A 61 -0.21 5.50 9.89
CA LEU A 61 -0.82 6.79 10.20
C LEU A 61 -2.25 6.87 9.68
N GLU A 62 -2.52 6.32 8.51
CA GLU A 62 -3.85 6.26 7.91
C GLU A 62 -4.84 5.52 8.80
N ILE A 63 -4.48 4.30 9.24
CA ILE A 63 -5.31 3.53 10.17
C ILE A 63 -5.53 4.32 11.47
N PHE A 64 -4.48 4.90 12.04
CA PHE A 64 -4.57 5.68 13.26
C PHE A 64 -5.47 6.91 13.12
N ALA A 65 -5.34 7.65 12.01
CA ALA A 65 -6.17 8.81 11.72
C ALA A 65 -7.64 8.42 11.47
N SER A 66 -7.89 7.27 10.81
CA SER A 66 -9.24 6.78 10.49
C SER A 66 -10.11 6.50 11.74
N ILE A 67 -9.48 6.27 12.89
CA ILE A 67 -10.15 6.11 14.19
C ILE A 67 -10.11 7.39 15.04
N GLY A 68 -9.72 8.53 14.45
CA GLY A 68 -9.65 9.83 15.12
C GLY A 68 -8.40 10.04 15.97
N GLY A 69 -7.36 9.23 15.80
CA GLY A 69 -6.07 9.41 16.45
C GLY A 69 -5.34 10.66 15.96
N LYS A 70 -4.58 11.32 16.85
CA LYS A 70 -3.81 12.53 16.53
C LYS A 70 -2.32 12.30 16.72
N ALA A 71 -1.58 12.30 15.62
CA ALA A 71 -0.12 12.19 15.61
C ALA A 71 0.55 13.56 15.76
N VAL A 72 1.77 13.59 16.28
CA VAL A 72 2.60 14.81 16.37
C VAL A 72 3.70 14.86 15.32
N GLY A 73 3.92 13.76 14.57
CA GLY A 73 4.85 13.70 13.46
C GLY A 73 4.41 12.68 12.44
N ARG A 74 4.61 12.96 11.14
CA ARG A 74 4.21 12.11 10.02
C ARG A 74 5.36 11.85 9.05
N PRO A 75 5.35 10.74 8.29
CA PRO A 75 6.30 10.56 7.21
C PRO A 75 6.01 11.52 6.05
N THR A 76 7.05 11.87 5.31
CA THR A 76 6.90 12.53 4.00
C THR A 76 6.37 11.49 3.00
N SER A 77 5.16 11.69 2.50
CA SER A 77 4.51 10.81 1.55
C SER A 77 3.53 11.58 0.67
N THR A 78 3.38 11.16 -0.57
CA THR A 78 2.36 11.65 -1.51
C THR A 78 1.14 10.73 -1.58
N SER A 79 1.20 9.55 -0.94
CA SER A 79 0.22 8.46 -1.07
C SER A 79 -0.91 8.51 -0.05
N TYR A 80 -1.13 9.64 0.62
CA TYR A 80 -2.24 9.75 1.56
C TYR A 80 -3.58 9.88 0.82
N PRO A 81 -4.63 9.13 1.23
CA PRO A 81 -5.99 9.33 0.76
C PRO A 81 -6.48 10.76 0.98
N ASN A 82 -7.38 11.23 0.11
CA ASN A 82 -7.83 12.62 0.13
C ASN A 82 -8.59 13.00 1.41
N ASP A 83 -9.34 12.08 1.99
CA ASP A 83 -10.08 12.22 3.24
C ASP A 83 -9.16 12.44 4.46
N ILE A 84 -7.93 11.92 4.40
CA ILE A 84 -6.95 12.03 5.48
C ILE A 84 -6.01 13.22 5.27
N LYS A 85 -5.67 13.57 4.03
CA LYS A 85 -4.71 14.65 3.70
C LYS A 85 -4.98 15.93 4.48
N GLU A 86 -6.23 16.36 4.54
CA GLU A 86 -6.62 17.60 5.21
C GLU A 86 -6.41 17.52 6.72
N SER A 87 -6.67 16.37 7.33
CA SER A 87 -6.53 16.18 8.79
C SER A 87 -5.07 16.10 9.26
N ILE A 88 -4.13 15.79 8.36
CA ILE A 88 -2.71 15.60 8.69
C ILE A 88 -1.79 16.67 8.11
N LYS A 89 -2.30 17.62 7.32
CA LYS A 89 -1.47 18.60 6.59
C LYS A 89 -0.54 19.42 7.48
N ASP A 90 -1.00 19.78 8.66
CA ASP A 90 -0.28 20.63 9.62
C ASP A 90 0.66 19.80 10.53
N ILE A 91 0.69 18.48 10.41
CA ILE A 91 1.56 17.62 11.19
C ILE A 91 2.99 17.69 10.60
N PRO A 92 4.02 18.01 11.42
CA PRO A 92 5.40 18.08 10.96
C PRO A 92 5.90 16.78 10.30
N GLU A 93 6.60 16.92 9.17
CA GLU A 93 7.22 15.80 8.49
C GLU A 93 8.55 15.39 9.13
N VAL A 94 8.72 14.09 9.37
CA VAL A 94 9.91 13.50 10.00
C VAL A 94 10.80 12.73 9.02
N GLY A 95 10.58 12.91 7.72
CA GLY A 95 11.36 12.30 6.64
C GLY A 95 10.64 11.17 5.92
N MET A 96 11.28 10.67 4.87
CA MET A 96 10.71 9.61 4.02
C MET A 96 10.73 8.24 4.73
N ILE A 97 9.91 7.30 4.23
CA ILE A 97 9.82 5.94 4.77
C ILE A 97 11.17 5.23 4.86
N HIS A 98 12.07 5.44 3.92
CA HIS A 98 13.41 4.82 3.88
C HIS A 98 14.53 5.68 4.47
N ALA A 99 14.24 6.94 4.79
CA ALA A 99 15.20 7.89 5.35
C ALA A 99 14.54 8.81 6.39
N PRO A 100 14.15 8.27 7.57
CA PRO A 100 13.59 9.07 8.65
C PRO A 100 14.68 9.95 9.28
N ASN A 101 14.31 11.16 9.66
CA ASN A 101 15.20 12.09 10.33
C ASN A 101 15.06 11.96 11.85
N LEU A 102 16.01 11.29 12.48
CA LEU A 102 16.00 11.04 13.93
C LEU A 102 16.01 12.34 14.75
N GLU A 103 16.73 13.38 14.30
CA GLU A 103 16.77 14.67 15.00
C GLU A 103 15.39 15.33 15.00
N LYS A 104 14.72 15.36 13.84
CA LYS A 104 13.34 15.85 13.74
C LYS A 104 12.37 15.04 14.62
N ILE A 105 12.49 13.69 14.61
CA ILE A 105 11.69 12.83 15.48
C ILE A 105 11.87 13.24 16.94
N MET A 106 13.12 13.36 17.40
CA MET A 106 13.44 13.69 18.79
C MET A 106 13.03 15.11 19.17
N SER A 107 13.10 16.08 18.24
CA SER A 107 12.65 17.45 18.50
C SER A 107 11.16 17.55 18.81
N LEU A 108 10.36 16.60 18.33
CA LEU A 108 8.94 16.48 18.63
C LEU A 108 8.66 15.87 20.00
N LYS A 109 9.69 15.46 20.76
CA LYS A 109 9.57 14.86 22.10
C LYS A 109 8.52 13.74 22.15
N PRO A 110 8.63 12.71 21.29
CA PRO A 110 7.65 11.63 21.26
C PRO A 110 7.71 10.79 22.54
N ASP A 111 6.57 10.23 22.91
CA ASP A 111 6.45 9.20 23.93
C ASP A 111 6.17 7.81 23.34
N LEU A 112 5.91 7.77 22.02
CA LEU A 112 5.83 6.56 21.20
C LEU A 112 6.21 6.89 19.75
N VAL A 113 7.01 6.02 19.14
CA VAL A 113 7.27 6.02 17.69
C VAL A 113 6.70 4.74 17.09
N VAL A 114 5.91 4.88 16.04
CA VAL A 114 5.33 3.76 15.27
C VAL A 114 5.97 3.69 13.89
N GLY A 115 6.52 2.55 13.55
CA GLY A 115 7.15 2.30 12.24
C GLY A 115 6.64 1.02 11.58
N THR A 116 7.26 0.66 10.46
CA THR A 116 7.03 -0.63 9.81
C THR A 116 8.24 -1.54 9.99
N ASN A 117 8.02 -2.85 10.04
CA ASN A 117 9.07 -3.84 10.27
C ASN A 117 9.89 -4.06 8.97
N VAL A 118 10.90 -3.23 8.79
CA VAL A 118 11.90 -3.36 7.73
C VAL A 118 13.31 -3.20 8.33
N PRO A 119 14.37 -3.78 7.75
CA PRO A 119 15.68 -3.89 8.41
C PRO A 119 16.23 -2.57 8.95
N PHE A 120 16.17 -1.50 8.17
CA PHE A 120 16.68 -0.18 8.60
C PHE A 120 15.83 0.47 9.71
N ARG A 121 14.57 0.05 9.91
CA ARG A 121 13.71 0.52 11.03
C ARG A 121 14.08 -0.16 12.34
N VAL A 122 14.42 -1.42 12.28
CA VAL A 122 14.92 -2.15 13.46
C VAL A 122 16.15 -1.47 14.04
N MET A 123 17.01 -0.90 13.19
CA MET A 123 18.19 -0.14 13.60
C MET A 123 17.87 1.13 14.41
N LEU A 124 16.68 1.72 14.26
CA LEU A 124 16.25 2.89 15.05
C LEU A 124 15.88 2.51 16.50
N ARG A 125 15.62 1.25 16.80
CA ARG A 125 15.17 0.80 18.13
C ARG A 125 16.16 1.21 19.21
N LYS A 126 17.43 0.87 19.04
CA LYS A 126 18.44 1.17 20.04
C LYS A 126 18.64 2.68 20.32
N PRO A 127 18.80 3.56 19.31
CA PRO A 127 18.84 5.01 19.55
C PRO A 127 17.61 5.57 20.25
N LEU A 128 16.41 5.12 19.90
CA LEU A 128 15.17 5.57 20.54
C LEU A 128 15.05 5.07 21.98
N GLU A 129 15.38 3.81 22.25
CA GLU A 129 15.42 3.23 23.61
C GLU A 129 16.40 3.96 24.50
N MET A 130 17.59 4.30 24.00
CA MET A 130 18.57 5.11 24.76
C MET A 130 18.05 6.49 25.14
N ALA A 131 17.11 7.02 24.34
CA ALA A 131 16.41 8.28 24.61
C ALA A 131 15.13 8.10 25.44
N GLY A 132 14.81 6.87 25.87
CA GLY A 132 13.61 6.54 26.64
C GLY A 132 12.32 6.55 25.81
N VAL A 133 12.41 6.44 24.49
CA VAL A 133 11.28 6.43 23.56
C VAL A 133 11.04 5.04 23.01
N PRO A 134 9.89 4.40 23.30
CA PRO A 134 9.56 3.09 22.72
C PRO A 134 9.31 3.17 21.21
N LEU A 135 9.80 2.16 20.49
CA LEU A 135 9.52 1.96 19.05
C LEU A 135 8.64 0.73 18.88
N TYR A 136 7.42 0.93 18.39
CA TYR A 136 6.50 -0.13 18.00
C TYR A 136 6.56 -0.33 16.48
N LEU A 137 6.95 -1.54 16.04
CA LEU A 137 7.05 -1.89 14.62
C LEU A 137 5.83 -2.69 14.20
N ASN A 138 5.01 -2.12 13.32
CA ASN A 138 3.81 -2.75 12.78
C ASN A 138 3.99 -3.07 11.29
N MET A 139 3.81 -4.34 10.93
CA MET A 139 3.79 -4.83 9.56
C MET A 139 2.41 -5.39 9.27
N ILE A 140 1.85 -5.03 8.14
CA ILE A 140 0.53 -5.50 7.71
C ILE A 140 0.74 -6.40 6.50
N ASN A 141 0.65 -7.70 6.72
CA ASN A 141 0.81 -8.74 5.70
C ASN A 141 -0.48 -9.55 5.48
N SER A 142 -1.50 -9.34 6.29
CA SER A 142 -2.76 -10.07 6.23
C SER A 142 -3.94 -9.20 6.64
N TYR A 143 -5.14 -9.68 6.36
CA TYR A 143 -6.38 -9.08 6.86
C TYR A 143 -6.41 -9.03 8.39
N GLU A 144 -5.95 -10.08 9.07
CA GLU A 144 -5.85 -10.12 10.53
C GLU A 144 -4.91 -9.05 11.07
N ASP A 145 -3.80 -8.76 10.37
CA ASP A 145 -2.89 -7.68 10.77
C ASP A 145 -3.55 -6.31 10.68
N VAL A 146 -4.45 -6.08 9.70
CA VAL A 146 -5.26 -4.85 9.63
C VAL A 146 -6.14 -4.73 10.87
N LEU A 147 -6.89 -5.78 11.21
CA LEU A 147 -7.77 -5.79 12.37
C LEU A 147 -7.01 -5.57 13.67
N LYS A 148 -5.87 -6.27 13.83
CA LYS A 148 -4.97 -6.09 14.98
C LYS A 148 -4.44 -4.66 15.06
N SER A 149 -4.06 -4.06 13.93
CA SER A 149 -3.56 -2.69 13.88
C SER A 149 -4.61 -1.69 14.35
N ILE A 150 -5.89 -1.89 13.97
CA ILE A 150 -7.00 -1.06 14.42
C ILE A 150 -7.17 -1.15 15.94
N ASP A 151 -7.11 -2.37 16.50
CA ASP A 151 -7.25 -2.59 17.94
C ASP A 151 -6.08 -1.97 18.72
N ASP A 152 -4.83 -2.22 18.30
CA ASP A 152 -3.64 -1.67 18.93
C ASP A 152 -3.63 -0.14 18.89
N PHE A 153 -3.95 0.44 17.74
CA PHE A 153 -3.99 1.89 17.58
C PHE A 153 -5.18 2.53 18.31
N GLY A 154 -6.29 1.81 18.43
CA GLY A 154 -7.40 2.21 19.31
C GLY A 154 -6.95 2.35 20.75
N CYS A 155 -6.20 1.36 21.26
CA CYS A 155 -5.61 1.40 22.60
C CYS A 155 -4.60 2.56 22.74
N PHE A 156 -3.70 2.76 21.76
CA PHE A 156 -2.70 3.85 21.80
C PHE A 156 -3.35 5.24 21.77
N ALA A 157 -4.48 5.38 21.09
CA ALA A 157 -5.21 6.65 20.97
C ALA A 157 -6.19 6.92 22.13
N GLY A 158 -6.47 5.92 22.97
CA GLY A 158 -7.62 5.95 23.90
C GLY A 158 -8.95 6.03 23.14
N ARG A 159 -9.06 5.32 22.00
CA ARG A 159 -10.18 5.34 21.04
C ARG A 159 -10.69 3.94 20.76
N GLU A 160 -10.74 3.09 21.77
CA GLU A 160 -11.15 1.69 21.64
C GLU A 160 -12.58 1.54 21.07
N LYS A 161 -13.46 2.49 21.38
CA LYS A 161 -14.83 2.48 20.86
C LYS A 161 -14.88 2.77 19.37
N GLU A 162 -14.18 3.80 18.92
CA GLU A 162 -14.08 4.16 17.51
C GLU A 162 -13.35 3.07 16.71
N ALA A 163 -12.32 2.47 17.28
CA ALA A 163 -11.63 1.33 16.73
C ALA A 163 -12.57 0.12 16.56
N ALA A 164 -13.38 -0.21 17.57
CA ALA A 164 -14.36 -1.29 17.49
C ALA A 164 -15.41 -1.05 16.39
N VAL A 165 -15.88 0.18 16.22
CA VAL A 165 -16.81 0.54 15.14
C VAL A 165 -16.14 0.38 13.76
N LYS A 166 -14.91 0.89 13.60
CA LYS A 166 -14.16 0.76 12.35
C LYS A 166 -13.88 -0.69 12.00
N ARG A 167 -13.46 -1.48 12.99
CA ARG A 167 -13.24 -2.92 12.85
C ARG A 167 -14.52 -3.65 12.39
N ALA A 168 -15.65 -3.42 13.06
CA ALA A 168 -16.92 -4.05 12.71
C ALA A 168 -17.40 -3.66 11.29
N GLN A 169 -17.13 -2.43 10.85
CA GLN A 169 -17.40 -2.00 9.48
C GLN A 169 -16.58 -2.84 8.48
N ILE A 170 -15.27 -2.95 8.67
CA ILE A 170 -14.38 -3.72 7.79
C ILE A 170 -14.77 -5.20 7.78
N GLU A 171 -15.06 -5.79 8.93
CA GLU A 171 -15.50 -7.19 9.04
C GLU A 171 -16.81 -7.43 8.27
N LYS A 172 -17.75 -6.50 8.35
CA LYS A 172 -19.01 -6.56 7.61
C LYS A 172 -18.80 -6.46 6.10
N GLU A 173 -17.99 -5.51 5.65
CA GLU A 173 -17.66 -5.34 4.23
C GLU A 173 -16.92 -6.56 3.67
N TYR A 174 -15.95 -7.08 4.43
CA TYR A 174 -15.23 -8.30 4.09
C TYR A 174 -16.17 -9.51 3.98
N ALA A 175 -17.06 -9.70 4.96
CA ALA A 175 -18.02 -10.79 4.92
C ALA A 175 -18.95 -10.70 3.70
N ALA A 176 -19.41 -9.50 3.34
CA ALA A 176 -20.25 -9.28 2.16
C ALA A 176 -19.51 -9.61 0.84
N LEU A 177 -18.23 -9.30 0.76
CA LEU A 177 -17.41 -9.59 -0.43
C LEU A 177 -17.04 -11.08 -0.55
N THR A 178 -16.98 -11.81 0.56
CA THR A 178 -16.47 -13.19 0.57
C THR A 178 -17.55 -14.25 0.82
N GLN A 179 -18.82 -13.86 0.96
CA GLN A 179 -19.92 -14.79 1.28
C GLN A 179 -20.05 -15.95 0.30
N ASP A 180 -19.82 -15.71 -1.00
CA ASP A 180 -19.97 -16.70 -2.08
C ASP A 180 -18.62 -17.24 -2.58
N VAL A 181 -17.52 -16.86 -1.92
CA VAL A 181 -16.16 -17.26 -2.35
C VAL A 181 -15.89 -18.72 -2.01
N GLN A 182 -15.57 -19.51 -3.03
CA GLN A 182 -15.10 -20.88 -2.86
C GLN A 182 -13.55 -20.89 -2.85
N LYS A 183 -12.99 -21.03 -1.66
CA LYS A 183 -11.53 -21.04 -1.49
C LYS A 183 -10.86 -22.11 -2.34
N GLY A 184 -9.78 -21.72 -3.04
CA GLY A 184 -8.96 -22.61 -3.86
C GLY A 184 -9.61 -23.12 -5.15
N ARG A 185 -10.77 -22.57 -5.56
CA ARG A 185 -11.46 -22.89 -6.82
C ARG A 185 -11.46 -21.75 -7.82
N GLY A 186 -10.91 -20.62 -7.44
CA GLY A 186 -10.74 -19.46 -8.34
C GLY A 186 -9.57 -19.64 -9.30
N PRO A 187 -9.29 -18.60 -10.10
CA PRO A 187 -8.22 -18.62 -11.09
C PRO A 187 -6.86 -18.79 -10.41
N LYS A 188 -5.92 -19.40 -11.16
CA LYS A 188 -4.51 -19.40 -10.78
C LYS A 188 -3.96 -17.99 -10.98
N VAL A 189 -3.39 -17.41 -9.94
CA VAL A 189 -2.83 -16.06 -10.00
C VAL A 189 -1.33 -16.08 -9.75
N LEU A 190 -0.61 -15.23 -10.47
CA LEU A 190 0.76 -14.82 -10.16
C LEU A 190 0.75 -13.37 -9.76
N ILE A 191 1.23 -13.07 -8.56
CA ILE A 191 1.38 -11.70 -8.10
C ILE A 191 2.87 -11.38 -8.07
N ILE A 192 3.28 -10.43 -8.91
CA ILE A 192 4.66 -9.96 -9.01
C ILE A 192 4.79 -8.64 -8.27
N PHE A 193 5.71 -8.59 -7.32
CA PHE A 193 6.10 -7.36 -6.64
C PHE A 193 7.40 -6.85 -7.25
N GLY A 194 7.31 -5.71 -7.95
CA GLY A 194 8.42 -5.06 -8.64
C GLY A 194 9.00 -3.89 -7.84
N SER A 195 10.31 -3.91 -7.69
CA SER A 195 11.11 -2.76 -7.27
C SER A 195 12.05 -2.36 -8.43
N PRO A 196 12.73 -1.18 -8.35
CA PRO A 196 13.65 -0.77 -9.41
C PRO A 196 14.72 -1.80 -9.77
N ASP A 197 15.09 -2.64 -8.82
CA ASP A 197 16.24 -3.54 -8.94
C ASP A 197 15.85 -5.03 -8.90
N SER A 198 14.58 -5.37 -8.66
CA SER A 198 14.15 -6.76 -8.54
C SER A 198 12.66 -6.98 -8.76
N PHE A 199 12.35 -8.17 -9.28
CA PHE A 199 10.99 -8.68 -9.35
C PHE A 199 10.88 -9.95 -8.51
N ASN A 200 9.86 -9.99 -7.65
CA ASN A 200 9.63 -11.10 -6.74
C ASN A 200 8.18 -11.57 -6.88
N MET A 201 7.96 -12.87 -6.72
CA MET A 201 6.61 -13.43 -6.61
C MET A 201 6.11 -13.25 -5.18
N SER A 202 4.92 -12.72 -5.02
CA SER A 202 4.25 -12.54 -3.73
C SER A 202 3.57 -13.83 -3.31
N THR A 203 3.92 -14.34 -2.14
CA THR A 203 3.29 -15.53 -1.54
C THR A 203 2.06 -15.14 -0.72
N LYS A 204 1.29 -16.10 -0.23
CA LYS A 204 0.18 -15.88 0.72
C LYS A 204 0.60 -15.22 2.05
N LYS A 205 1.90 -15.13 2.33
CA LYS A 205 2.46 -14.41 3.47
C LYS A 205 2.63 -12.91 3.21
N SER A 206 2.36 -12.44 1.99
CA SER A 206 2.28 -11.02 1.64
C SER A 206 0.83 -10.55 1.70
N PHE A 207 0.62 -9.26 1.89
CA PHE A 207 -0.73 -8.67 1.95
C PHE A 207 -1.55 -8.96 0.68
N SER A 208 -0.96 -8.79 -0.49
CA SER A 208 -1.62 -9.07 -1.77
C SER A 208 -1.93 -10.55 -1.97
N GLY A 209 -1.04 -11.44 -1.53
CA GLY A 209 -1.25 -12.88 -1.59
C GLY A 209 -2.32 -13.36 -0.62
N ASP A 210 -2.36 -12.84 0.61
CA ASP A 210 -3.42 -13.10 1.59
C ASP A 210 -4.80 -12.69 1.04
N LEU A 211 -4.90 -11.48 0.46
CA LEU A 211 -6.15 -11.03 -0.15
C LEU A 211 -6.59 -11.91 -1.33
N ALA A 212 -5.66 -12.28 -2.20
CA ALA A 212 -5.98 -13.14 -3.35
C ALA A 212 -6.52 -14.50 -2.89
N GLU A 213 -5.88 -15.14 -1.90
CA GLU A 213 -6.36 -16.40 -1.32
C GLU A 213 -7.76 -16.26 -0.70
N ARG A 214 -8.01 -15.16 0.02
CA ARG A 214 -9.32 -14.87 0.63
C ARG A 214 -10.42 -14.65 -0.40
N LEU A 215 -10.06 -14.13 -1.56
CA LEU A 215 -10.96 -13.99 -2.72
C LEU A 215 -11.06 -15.27 -3.55
N GLY A 216 -10.53 -16.40 -3.07
CA GLY A 216 -10.67 -17.71 -3.67
C GLY A 216 -9.62 -18.05 -4.74
N ALA A 217 -8.73 -17.14 -5.08
CA ALA A 217 -7.67 -17.39 -6.07
C ALA A 217 -6.65 -18.43 -5.57
N VAL A 218 -6.01 -19.09 -6.51
CA VAL A 218 -4.91 -20.05 -6.27
C VAL A 218 -3.60 -19.35 -6.63
N ASN A 219 -2.88 -18.85 -5.62
CA ASN A 219 -1.60 -18.21 -5.84
C ASN A 219 -0.53 -19.25 -6.23
N ILE A 220 -0.01 -19.18 -7.45
CA ILE A 220 0.98 -20.16 -7.92
C ILE A 220 2.30 -20.05 -7.13
N ALA A 221 2.66 -18.87 -6.63
CA ALA A 221 3.89 -18.69 -5.84
C ALA A 221 3.95 -19.60 -4.61
N ASP A 222 2.81 -19.99 -4.03
CA ASP A 222 2.73 -20.87 -2.86
C ASP A 222 3.11 -22.32 -3.16
N LYS A 223 3.23 -22.70 -4.44
CA LYS A 223 3.67 -24.03 -4.87
C LYS A 223 5.19 -24.14 -5.05
N ALA A 224 5.92 -23.03 -4.96
CA ALA A 224 7.37 -23.06 -5.13
C ALA A 224 8.05 -23.78 -3.96
N GLU A 225 9.09 -24.56 -4.25
CA GLU A 225 9.76 -25.45 -3.26
C GLU A 225 10.41 -24.69 -2.09
N ASN A 226 10.73 -23.43 -2.24
CA ASN A 226 11.46 -22.62 -1.25
C ASN A 226 10.59 -21.53 -0.59
N VAL A 227 9.27 -21.70 -0.55
CA VAL A 227 8.33 -20.70 -0.02
C VAL A 227 8.53 -20.42 1.45
N LYS A 228 9.13 -21.34 2.25
CA LYS A 228 9.30 -21.21 3.72
C LYS A 228 8.66 -19.86 4.19
N ASP A 229 8.52 -19.43 5.29
CA ASP A 229 7.79 -18.27 5.82
C ASP A 229 8.10 -16.89 5.17
N SER A 230 8.44 -16.84 3.88
CA SER A 230 8.78 -15.62 3.15
C SER A 230 7.55 -15.01 2.45
N SER A 231 7.36 -13.70 2.61
CA SER A 231 6.31 -12.94 1.89
C SER A 231 6.62 -12.79 0.39
N TYR A 232 7.90 -12.85 0.03
CA TYR A 232 8.36 -12.67 -1.34
C TYR A 232 9.44 -13.68 -1.68
N ILE A 233 9.37 -14.25 -2.88
CA ILE A 233 10.37 -15.17 -3.42
C ILE A 233 10.83 -14.70 -4.81
N PRO A 234 12.05 -14.99 -5.24
CA PRO A 234 12.55 -14.57 -6.54
C PRO A 234 11.64 -15.03 -7.70
N LEU A 235 11.44 -14.17 -8.69
CA LEU A 235 10.70 -14.50 -9.90
C LEU A 235 11.50 -15.53 -10.73
N SER A 236 10.86 -16.64 -11.06
CA SER A 236 11.39 -17.65 -11.97
C SER A 236 10.46 -17.82 -13.18
N MET A 237 10.91 -17.43 -14.35
CA MET A 237 10.12 -17.56 -15.58
C MET A 237 9.85 -19.02 -15.97
N GLU A 238 10.78 -19.93 -15.68
CA GLU A 238 10.58 -21.37 -15.87
C GLU A 238 9.44 -21.90 -14.98
N PHE A 239 9.44 -21.50 -13.71
CA PHE A 239 8.38 -21.86 -12.77
C PHE A 239 7.04 -21.30 -13.22
N VAL A 240 6.99 -20.03 -13.64
CA VAL A 240 5.77 -19.37 -14.13
C VAL A 240 5.23 -20.10 -15.36
N ALA A 241 6.08 -20.42 -16.34
CA ALA A 241 5.68 -21.16 -17.54
C ALA A 241 5.12 -22.56 -17.21
N LYS A 242 5.73 -23.26 -16.24
CA LYS A 242 5.26 -24.57 -15.76
C LYS A 242 3.90 -24.50 -15.08
N GLU A 243 3.72 -23.55 -14.17
CA GLU A 243 2.48 -23.41 -13.41
C GLU A 243 1.33 -22.80 -14.21
N ASN A 244 1.65 -22.07 -15.27
CA ASN A 244 0.71 -21.46 -16.21
C ASN A 244 -0.44 -20.72 -15.50
N PRO A 245 -0.20 -19.56 -14.91
CA PRO A 245 -1.24 -18.77 -14.24
C PRO A 245 -2.26 -18.22 -15.23
N ASP A 246 -3.52 -18.14 -14.80
CA ASP A 246 -4.62 -17.53 -15.58
C ASP A 246 -4.54 -16.00 -15.54
N ILE A 247 -4.02 -15.45 -14.42
CA ILE A 247 -3.93 -14.00 -14.17
C ILE A 247 -2.53 -13.68 -13.67
N VAL A 248 -1.93 -12.62 -14.22
CA VAL A 248 -0.70 -12.01 -13.68
C VAL A 248 -1.02 -10.60 -13.17
N MET A 249 -0.75 -10.37 -11.89
CA MET A 249 -0.88 -9.06 -11.26
C MET A 249 0.52 -8.49 -11.00
N LEU A 250 0.79 -7.28 -11.48
CA LEU A 250 2.04 -6.59 -11.21
C LEU A 250 1.80 -5.44 -10.22
N ILE A 251 2.47 -5.49 -9.07
CA ILE A 251 2.48 -4.44 -8.06
C ILE A 251 3.86 -3.81 -8.06
N THR A 252 3.96 -2.51 -8.34
CA THR A 252 5.23 -1.79 -8.34
C THR A 252 5.28 -0.77 -7.22
N MET A 253 6.43 -0.68 -6.56
CA MET A 253 6.71 0.43 -5.65
C MET A 253 7.03 1.67 -6.46
N GLY A 254 6.18 2.69 -6.33
CA GLY A 254 6.29 3.95 -7.05
C GLY A 254 7.60 4.69 -6.75
N GLY A 255 8.43 4.76 -7.78
CA GLY A 255 9.58 5.67 -7.88
C GLY A 255 9.64 6.17 -9.32
N SER A 256 10.41 7.22 -9.59
CA SER A 256 10.56 7.75 -10.95
C SER A 256 11.08 6.71 -11.96
N LYS A 257 11.95 5.81 -11.54
CA LYS A 257 12.55 4.78 -12.43
C LYS A 257 11.56 3.71 -12.89
N PRO A 258 10.75 3.04 -12.01
CA PRO A 258 9.71 2.11 -12.47
C PRO A 258 8.69 2.78 -13.38
N ARG A 259 8.28 4.02 -13.04
CA ARG A 259 7.36 4.78 -13.89
C ARG A 259 7.96 5.14 -15.25
N GLN A 260 9.25 5.50 -15.29
CA GLN A 260 9.95 5.74 -16.55
C GLN A 260 10.10 4.46 -17.38
N ALA A 261 10.39 3.32 -16.75
CA ALA A 261 10.45 2.03 -17.43
C ALA A 261 9.08 1.60 -17.96
N ALA A 262 7.99 1.84 -17.21
CA ALA A 262 6.63 1.60 -17.66
C ALA A 262 6.27 2.48 -18.88
N VAL A 263 6.51 3.80 -18.79
CA VAL A 263 6.29 4.73 -19.91
C VAL A 263 7.09 4.31 -21.16
N LYS A 264 8.34 3.87 -20.97
CA LYS A 264 9.14 3.36 -22.08
C LYS A 264 8.56 2.07 -22.65
N GLY A 265 8.10 1.16 -21.80
CA GLY A 265 7.45 -0.10 -22.23
C GLY A 265 6.19 0.15 -23.07
N ASP A 266 5.33 1.05 -22.63
CA ASP A 266 4.13 1.45 -23.38
C ASP A 266 4.49 2.05 -24.75
N TYR A 267 5.46 2.95 -24.76
CA TYR A 267 5.94 3.55 -26.00
C TYR A 267 6.56 2.52 -26.94
N ASP A 268 7.41 1.63 -26.45
CA ASP A 268 8.03 0.57 -27.23
C ASP A 268 6.97 -0.41 -27.79
N LEU A 269 5.90 -0.69 -27.02
CA LEU A 269 4.77 -1.51 -27.48
C LEU A 269 4.02 -0.83 -28.63
N VAL A 270 3.65 0.44 -28.47
CA VAL A 270 2.98 1.22 -29.53
C VAL A 270 3.82 1.24 -30.80
N GLN A 271 5.14 1.46 -30.71
CA GLN A 271 6.03 1.46 -31.85
C GLN A 271 6.19 0.08 -32.47
N GLY A 272 6.36 -0.97 -31.65
CA GLY A 272 6.54 -2.36 -32.11
C GLY A 272 5.31 -2.84 -32.86
N VAL A 273 4.12 -2.69 -32.29
CA VAL A 273 2.86 -3.09 -32.92
C VAL A 273 2.61 -2.27 -34.20
N SER A 274 2.82 -0.96 -34.17
CA SER A 274 2.65 -0.10 -35.35
C SER A 274 3.58 -0.49 -36.50
N THR A 275 4.85 -0.80 -36.19
CA THR A 275 5.83 -1.24 -37.18
C THR A 275 5.45 -2.58 -37.78
N PHE A 276 5.01 -3.52 -36.95
CA PHE A 276 4.56 -4.84 -37.40
C PHE A 276 3.34 -4.73 -38.33
N LEU A 277 2.32 -3.97 -37.94
CA LEU A 277 1.13 -3.76 -38.74
C LEU A 277 1.45 -3.10 -40.09
N ALA A 278 2.35 -2.11 -40.10
CA ALA A 278 2.82 -1.48 -41.34
C ALA A 278 3.55 -2.46 -42.25
N GLN A 279 4.38 -3.37 -41.69
CA GLN A 279 5.03 -4.44 -42.47
C GLN A 279 4.01 -5.43 -43.04
N ALA A 280 2.90 -5.66 -42.37
CA ALA A 280 1.78 -6.47 -42.84
C ALA A 280 0.88 -5.72 -43.85
N GLY A 281 1.22 -4.50 -44.25
CA GLY A 281 0.46 -3.69 -45.22
C GLY A 281 -0.73 -2.93 -44.61
N ILE A 282 -0.85 -2.89 -43.29
CA ILE A 282 -1.93 -2.21 -42.56
C ILE A 282 -1.51 -0.77 -42.26
N THR A 283 -2.34 0.19 -42.66
CA THR A 283 -2.09 1.62 -42.39
C THR A 283 -2.46 1.96 -40.96
N VAL A 284 -1.46 2.32 -40.14
CA VAL A 284 -1.68 2.82 -38.78
C VAL A 284 -1.92 4.34 -38.85
N THR A 285 -3.12 4.79 -38.49
CA THR A 285 -3.52 6.21 -38.57
C THR A 285 -3.33 6.97 -37.26
N HIS A 286 -3.40 6.31 -36.11
CA HIS A 286 -3.26 6.91 -34.79
C HIS A 286 -2.32 6.04 -33.95
N LYS A 287 -1.36 6.67 -33.31
CA LYS A 287 -0.42 6.05 -32.38
C LYS A 287 -0.45 6.86 -31.08
N MET A 288 -1.12 6.32 -30.07
CA MET A 288 -1.38 7.03 -28.82
C MET A 288 -0.61 6.41 -27.68
N CYS A 289 0.02 7.23 -26.85
CA CYS A 289 0.64 6.84 -25.60
C CYS A 289 -0.04 7.59 -24.46
N ALA A 290 -0.61 6.88 -23.51
CA ALA A 290 -1.34 7.45 -22.37
C ALA A 290 -0.45 8.22 -21.38
N HIS A 291 0.86 8.35 -21.65
CA HIS A 291 1.84 8.99 -20.79
C HIS A 291 2.64 10.06 -21.53
N SER A 292 3.10 11.05 -20.77
CA SER A 292 4.01 12.07 -21.31
C SER A 292 5.32 11.44 -21.81
N LEU A 293 5.72 11.73 -23.03
CA LEU A 293 6.96 11.24 -23.67
C LEU A 293 8.24 11.92 -23.17
N LYS A 294 8.17 12.79 -22.16
CA LYS A 294 9.38 13.48 -21.59
C LYS A 294 10.48 12.54 -21.10
N ALA A 295 10.13 11.29 -20.80
CA ALA A 295 11.09 10.26 -20.37
C ALA A 295 11.71 9.50 -21.54
N ILE A 296 11.26 9.72 -22.77
CA ILE A 296 11.72 9.04 -23.98
C ILE A 296 12.74 9.92 -24.70
N THR A 297 13.91 9.34 -24.97
CA THR A 297 14.93 9.99 -25.77
C THR A 297 14.55 9.85 -27.24
N GLU A 298 14.39 10.99 -27.94
CA GLU A 298 14.03 11.02 -29.36
C GLU A 298 12.71 10.26 -29.69
N PRO A 299 11.57 10.70 -29.13
CA PRO A 299 10.28 10.08 -29.46
C PRO A 299 9.93 10.31 -30.94
N ALA A 300 9.30 9.31 -31.57
CA ALA A 300 8.82 9.46 -32.93
C ALA A 300 7.75 10.55 -33.02
N ALA A 301 7.84 11.39 -34.06
CA ALA A 301 6.97 12.57 -34.21
C ALA A 301 5.49 12.22 -34.49
N ASP A 302 5.22 10.97 -34.86
CA ASP A 302 3.89 10.46 -35.19
C ASP A 302 3.20 9.72 -34.04
N VAL A 303 3.79 9.76 -32.82
CA VAL A 303 3.16 9.25 -31.60
C VAL A 303 2.60 10.41 -30.79
N GLU A 304 1.29 10.40 -30.62
CA GLU A 304 0.58 11.37 -29.80
C GLU A 304 0.71 11.00 -28.32
N ALA A 305 1.05 11.98 -27.48
CA ALA A 305 1.21 11.82 -26.05
C ALA A 305 0.22 12.68 -25.29
N TYR A 306 -0.42 12.08 -24.31
CA TYR A 306 -1.43 12.72 -23.48
C TYR A 306 -0.91 12.89 -22.06
N ALA A 307 -1.03 14.07 -21.49
CA ALA A 307 -0.56 14.38 -20.15
C ALA A 307 -1.57 13.96 -19.09
N GLU A 308 -2.85 13.96 -19.43
CA GLU A 308 -3.95 13.64 -18.52
C GLU A 308 -4.78 12.47 -19.06
N GLU A 309 -5.23 11.60 -18.16
CA GLU A 309 -5.97 10.37 -18.50
C GLU A 309 -7.28 10.65 -19.26
N GLY A 310 -7.91 11.80 -19.04
CA GLY A 310 -9.17 12.15 -19.67
C GLY A 310 -9.07 12.52 -21.15
N GLU A 311 -7.92 13.04 -21.59
CA GLU A 311 -7.75 13.58 -22.95
C GLU A 311 -7.75 12.48 -24.01
N TRP A 312 -6.94 11.45 -23.85
CA TRP A 312 -6.86 10.35 -24.80
C TRP A 312 -8.12 9.48 -24.82
N LEU A 313 -8.82 9.35 -23.69
CA LEU A 313 -10.10 8.65 -23.64
C LEU A 313 -11.19 9.40 -24.41
N GLN A 314 -11.15 10.73 -24.44
CA GLN A 314 -12.08 11.51 -25.25
C GLN A 314 -11.87 11.23 -26.74
N GLU A 315 -10.63 11.19 -27.20
CA GLU A 315 -10.32 10.87 -28.59
C GLU A 315 -10.75 9.45 -28.96
N ILE A 316 -10.48 8.45 -28.10
CA ILE A 316 -10.96 7.07 -28.30
C ILE A 316 -12.49 7.00 -28.48
N ARG A 317 -13.24 7.80 -27.73
CA ARG A 317 -14.73 7.88 -27.87
C ARG A 317 -15.19 8.44 -29.19
N GLU A 318 -14.37 9.24 -29.84
CA GLU A 318 -14.68 9.89 -31.11
C GLU A 318 -14.32 9.04 -32.35
N LEU A 319 -13.46 8.02 -32.18
CA LEU A 319 -13.09 7.11 -33.27
C LEU A 319 -14.28 6.25 -33.74
N ARG A 320 -14.44 6.10 -35.04
CA ARG A 320 -15.47 5.29 -35.69
C ARG A 320 -14.88 4.45 -36.80
N ASP A 321 -15.41 3.23 -36.97
CA ASP A 321 -15.05 2.33 -38.06
C ASP A 321 -13.54 2.08 -38.15
N LYS A 322 -12.87 1.92 -37.01
CA LYS A 322 -11.46 1.65 -36.88
C LYS A 322 -11.21 0.25 -36.31
N LEU A 323 -10.06 -0.30 -36.61
CA LEU A 323 -9.49 -1.43 -35.91
C LEU A 323 -8.60 -0.88 -34.78
N LEU A 324 -9.03 -1.09 -33.54
CA LEU A 324 -8.36 -0.57 -32.34
C LEU A 324 -7.58 -1.67 -31.64
N PHE A 325 -6.29 -1.46 -31.48
CA PHE A 325 -5.42 -2.24 -30.61
C PHE A 325 -5.18 -1.43 -29.33
N ALA A 326 -5.81 -1.80 -28.24
CA ALA A 326 -5.73 -1.03 -27.01
C ALA A 326 -5.97 -1.88 -25.77
N ASP A 327 -5.76 -1.31 -24.58
CA ASP A 327 -6.12 -1.93 -23.31
C ASP A 327 -7.64 -2.00 -23.11
N ASP A 328 -8.06 -2.69 -22.04
CA ASP A 328 -9.46 -2.89 -21.70
C ASP A 328 -10.20 -1.58 -21.38
N VAL A 329 -9.53 -0.59 -20.79
CA VAL A 329 -10.12 0.71 -20.46
C VAL A 329 -10.47 1.47 -21.73
N ALA A 330 -9.53 1.58 -22.68
CA ALA A 330 -9.73 2.21 -23.97
C ALA A 330 -10.84 1.51 -24.76
N LEU A 331 -10.78 0.17 -24.83
CA LEU A 331 -11.76 -0.60 -25.60
C LEU A 331 -13.18 -0.54 -25.01
N THR A 332 -13.35 -0.39 -23.71
CA THR A 332 -14.67 -0.20 -23.09
C THR A 332 -15.26 1.18 -23.38
N GLN A 333 -14.42 2.19 -23.61
CA GLN A 333 -14.84 3.55 -23.94
C GLN A 333 -15.07 3.79 -25.44
N ALA A 334 -14.48 2.93 -26.28
CA ALA A 334 -14.58 3.05 -27.73
C ALA A 334 -15.97 2.71 -28.26
N ASP A 335 -16.39 3.42 -29.30
CA ASP A 335 -17.68 3.20 -29.98
C ASP A 335 -17.83 1.76 -30.48
N ALA A 336 -19.07 1.28 -30.56
CA ALA A 336 -19.39 -0.07 -30.98
C ALA A 336 -19.10 -0.36 -32.47
N SER A 337 -18.96 0.69 -33.33
CA SER A 337 -18.58 0.53 -34.74
C SER A 337 -17.13 0.06 -34.91
N ASN A 338 -16.29 0.22 -33.87
CA ASN A 338 -14.88 -0.17 -33.95
C ASN A 338 -14.69 -1.67 -33.74
N MET A 339 -13.83 -2.29 -34.53
CA MET A 339 -13.28 -3.61 -34.24
C MET A 339 -12.24 -3.47 -33.12
N LYS A 340 -12.29 -4.33 -32.12
CA LYS A 340 -11.52 -4.20 -30.88
C LYS A 340 -10.61 -5.38 -30.68
N VAL A 341 -9.32 -5.13 -30.60
CA VAL A 341 -8.28 -6.10 -30.25
C VAL A 341 -7.64 -5.71 -28.94
N LEU A 342 -7.80 -6.53 -27.93
CA LEU A 342 -7.22 -6.30 -26.61
C LEU A 342 -5.71 -6.53 -26.65
N ILE A 343 -4.96 -5.44 -26.45
CA ILE A 343 -3.53 -5.48 -26.17
C ILE A 343 -3.37 -4.97 -24.74
N SER A 344 -3.28 -5.86 -23.77
CA SER A 344 -3.00 -5.42 -22.41
C SER A 344 -1.52 -5.13 -22.28
N ALA A 345 -1.15 -3.85 -22.20
CA ALA A 345 0.17 -3.51 -21.73
C ALA A 345 0.25 -3.86 -20.24
N PRO A 346 1.30 -4.56 -19.77
CA PRO A 346 1.39 -5.08 -18.40
C PRO A 346 1.37 -4.00 -17.31
N PHE A 347 1.15 -2.74 -17.65
CA PHE A 347 1.32 -1.60 -16.76
C PHE A 347 0.05 -0.77 -16.50
N MET A 348 -1.05 -1.03 -17.19
CA MET A 348 -2.17 -0.09 -17.14
C MET A 348 -3.31 -0.47 -16.18
N ASN A 349 -3.58 -1.69 -15.80
CA ASN A 349 -4.54 -2.00 -14.70
C ASN A 349 -4.41 -3.43 -14.16
N GLY A 350 -3.22 -3.96 -14.18
CA GLY A 350 -2.88 -5.04 -13.27
C GLY A 350 -3.30 -6.46 -13.63
N VAL A 351 -4.07 -6.69 -14.70
CA VAL A 351 -4.48 -8.05 -15.05
C VAL A 351 -4.12 -8.35 -16.49
N VAL A 352 -3.11 -9.20 -16.70
CA VAL A 352 -2.74 -9.71 -18.04
C VAL A 352 -3.24 -11.15 -18.17
N ALA A 353 -4.06 -11.41 -19.17
CA ALA A 353 -4.43 -12.76 -19.54
C ALA A 353 -3.20 -13.48 -20.14
N THR A 354 -2.64 -14.44 -19.42
CA THR A 354 -1.36 -15.09 -19.77
C THR A 354 -1.43 -16.04 -20.96
N HIS A 355 -2.62 -16.36 -21.45
CA HIS A 355 -2.83 -17.21 -22.61
C HIS A 355 -2.63 -16.50 -23.96
N LEU A 356 -2.44 -15.18 -23.94
CA LEU A 356 -2.21 -14.40 -25.14
C LEU A 356 -0.70 -14.21 -25.38
N PRO A 357 -0.13 -14.75 -26.48
CA PRO A 357 1.27 -14.58 -26.78
C PRO A 357 1.50 -13.21 -27.45
N PHE A 358 1.93 -12.20 -26.68
CA PHE A 358 2.18 -10.84 -27.21
C PHE A 358 3.60 -10.61 -27.74
N MET A 359 4.51 -11.56 -27.61
CA MET A 359 5.90 -11.37 -27.99
C MET A 359 6.43 -12.48 -28.88
N GLY A 360 7.34 -12.11 -29.80
CA GLY A 360 7.98 -13.02 -30.75
C GLY A 360 7.03 -13.43 -31.88
N GLU A 361 7.42 -14.51 -32.59
CA GLU A 361 6.69 -15.01 -33.76
C GLU A 361 5.23 -15.38 -33.43
N LYS A 362 5.00 -16.05 -32.31
CA LYS A 362 3.64 -16.40 -31.86
C LYS A 362 2.77 -15.20 -31.52
N GLY A 363 3.35 -14.12 -31.05
CA GLY A 363 2.64 -12.86 -30.82
C GLY A 363 2.25 -12.19 -32.13
N ALA A 364 3.11 -12.26 -33.13
CA ALA A 364 2.82 -11.77 -34.47
C ALA A 364 1.67 -12.57 -35.12
N ASP A 365 1.74 -13.93 -35.06
CA ASP A 365 0.67 -14.79 -35.54
C ASP A 365 -0.66 -14.51 -34.87
N PHE A 366 -0.67 -14.36 -33.53
CA PHE A 366 -1.86 -14.01 -32.77
C PHE A 366 -2.47 -12.69 -33.24
N LEU A 367 -1.66 -11.63 -33.43
CA LEU A 367 -2.16 -10.33 -33.90
C LEU A 367 -2.74 -10.43 -35.30
N LEU A 368 -2.15 -11.21 -36.19
CA LEU A 368 -2.65 -11.45 -37.56
C LEU A 368 -3.97 -12.22 -37.57
N GLU A 369 -4.15 -13.17 -36.64
CA GLU A 369 -5.39 -13.94 -36.53
C GLU A 369 -6.58 -13.08 -36.03
N GLN A 370 -6.33 -11.91 -35.42
CA GLN A 370 -7.37 -10.99 -34.95
C GLN A 370 -7.86 -10.02 -36.03
N ILE A 371 -7.16 -9.92 -37.15
CA ILE A 371 -7.46 -9.06 -38.29
C ILE A 371 -8.25 -9.83 -39.36
#